data_4cba059a0b9dc572a30a3c0456b4c821
#
_entry.id   4cba059a0b9dc572a30a3c0456b4c821
#
_cell.length_a   1.000
_cell.length_b   1.000
_cell.length_c   1.000
_cell.angle_alpha   90.00
_cell.angle_beta   90.00
_cell.angle_gamma   90.00
#
_symmetry.space_group_name_H-M   'P 1'
#
loop_
_entity.id
_entity.type
_entity.pdbx_description
1 polymer ?
#
loop_
_entity_poly.entity_id
_entity_poly.type
_entity_poly.pdbx_seq_one_letter_code
_entity_poly.pdbx_strand_id
1 'polypeptide(L)'
;FRSVRLRDRNWAARRPPPALSFYDYDSAWRVEAFWQRLATPQSMEVPNVSGEMKVVEVTHQAVVGIAMQAVTLLPISVSDSEVFFVFRDRTSGRETYGAGRFLKAPVAVDGKITLDFNFAYSPPCAFTPFATCPLPPPENWLPFAVPAGEKKWEEDV
;
A
#
# COMPACT_ATOMS: atom_id res chain seq x y z
N PHE A 1 -24.35 10.59 -7.77
CA PHE A 1 -24.46 9.12 -7.73
C PHE A 1 -24.76 8.66 -6.32
N ARG A 2 -25.84 7.88 -6.14
CA ARG A 2 -26.10 7.18 -4.87
C ARG A 2 -25.55 5.77 -5.00
N SER A 3 -24.54 5.43 -4.21
CA SER A 3 -24.01 4.07 -4.13
C SER A 3 -24.79 3.27 -3.11
N VAL A 4 -25.11 2.02 -3.43
CA VAL A 4 -25.73 1.06 -2.50
C VAL A 4 -24.68 0.03 -2.13
N ARG A 5 -24.39 -0.10 -0.83
CA ARG A 5 -23.49 -1.13 -0.33
C ARG A 5 -24.33 -2.35 0.09
N LEU A 6 -24.20 -3.43 -0.66
CA LEU A 6 -24.80 -4.73 -0.33
C LEU A 6 -23.77 -5.58 0.46
N ARG A 7 -24.23 -6.18 1.56
CA ARG A 7 -23.46 -7.16 2.33
C ARG A 7 -24.19 -8.49 2.29
N ASP A 8 -23.66 -9.44 1.53
CA ASP A 8 -24.16 -10.81 1.50
C ASP A 8 -23.28 -11.69 2.43
N ARG A 9 -23.85 -12.10 3.56
CA ARG A 9 -23.18 -12.99 4.53
C ARG A 9 -22.84 -14.36 3.95
N ASN A 10 -23.60 -14.80 2.97
CA ASN A 10 -23.44 -16.12 2.35
C ASN A 10 -22.41 -16.11 1.22
N TRP A 11 -22.03 -14.93 0.72
CA TRP A 11 -21.08 -14.81 -0.39
C TRP A 11 -19.70 -15.37 -0.01
N ALA A 12 -19.19 -14.96 1.16
CA ALA A 12 -17.90 -15.45 1.66
C ALA A 12 -17.94 -16.97 2.00
N ALA A 13 -19.09 -17.48 2.47
CA ALA A 13 -19.26 -18.90 2.79
C ALA A 13 -19.27 -19.81 1.55
N ARG A 14 -19.57 -19.27 0.37
CA ARG A 14 -19.59 -20.01 -0.90
C ARG A 14 -18.24 -20.05 -1.61
N ARG A 15 -17.25 -19.32 -1.13
CA ARG A 15 -15.91 -19.25 -1.71
C ARG A 15 -14.88 -19.72 -0.70
N PRO A 16 -13.96 -20.60 -1.08
CA PRO A 16 -12.84 -20.91 -0.20
C PRO A 16 -12.02 -19.63 0.05
N PRO A 17 -11.46 -19.47 1.24
CA PRO A 17 -10.55 -18.38 1.50
C PRO A 17 -9.36 -18.45 0.54
N PRO A 18 -8.85 -17.32 0.03
CA PRO A 18 -7.69 -17.32 -0.83
C PRO A 18 -6.47 -17.92 -0.09
N ALA A 19 -5.72 -18.77 -0.76
CA ALA A 19 -4.43 -19.22 -0.27
C ALA A 19 -3.42 -18.09 -0.47
N LEU A 20 -3.08 -17.42 0.62
CA LEU A 20 -2.09 -16.34 0.60
C LEU A 20 -0.68 -16.91 0.58
N SER A 21 0.18 -16.35 -0.24
CA SER A 21 1.60 -16.66 -0.27
C SER A 21 2.43 -15.40 -0.03
N PHE A 22 3.59 -15.59 0.58
CA PHE A 22 4.48 -14.50 0.99
C PHE A 22 5.90 -14.81 0.55
N TYR A 23 6.69 -13.75 0.39
CA TYR A 23 8.14 -13.90 0.35
C TYR A 23 8.64 -14.32 1.74
N ASP A 24 9.78 -15.00 1.78
CA ASP A 24 10.47 -15.23 3.04
C ASP A 24 10.83 -13.90 3.70
N TYR A 25 10.79 -13.89 5.03
CA TYR A 25 11.15 -12.69 5.77
C TYR A 25 12.62 -12.34 5.52
N ASP A 26 12.86 -11.08 5.16
CA ASP A 26 14.19 -10.53 4.97
C ASP A 26 14.30 -9.20 5.74
N SER A 27 15.16 -9.16 6.73
CA SER A 27 15.38 -7.99 7.58
C SER A 27 15.89 -6.76 6.79
N ALA A 28 16.48 -6.95 5.62
CA ALA A 28 16.88 -5.86 4.74
C ALA A 28 15.69 -5.02 4.24
N TRP A 29 14.50 -5.59 4.24
CA TRP A 29 13.27 -4.90 3.86
C TRP A 29 12.50 -4.29 5.03
N ARG A 30 13.06 -4.36 6.23
CA ARG A 30 12.62 -3.58 7.38
C ARG A 30 13.52 -2.36 7.50
N VAL A 31 13.08 -1.23 7.01
CA VAL A 31 13.89 -0.02 6.88
C VAL A 31 13.39 1.09 7.77
N GLU A 32 14.33 1.88 8.30
CA GLU A 32 14.00 3.07 9.06
C GLU A 32 14.10 4.29 8.14
N ALA A 33 13.01 5.03 8.01
CA ALA A 33 12.90 6.22 7.20
C ALA A 33 12.90 7.47 8.08
N PHE A 34 13.40 8.58 7.53
CA PHE A 34 13.17 9.90 8.13
C PHE A 34 11.73 10.33 7.87
N TRP A 35 11.03 10.69 8.93
CA TRP A 35 9.70 11.26 8.87
C TRP A 35 9.81 12.77 8.90
N GLN A 36 9.66 13.39 7.74
CA GLN A 36 9.91 14.80 7.54
C GLN A 36 8.60 15.57 7.33
N ARG A 37 8.46 16.66 8.08
CA ARG A 37 7.40 17.62 7.83
C ARG A 37 7.73 18.42 6.58
N LEU A 38 6.74 18.55 5.68
CA LEU A 38 6.86 19.42 4.52
C LEU A 38 6.81 20.89 4.95
N ALA A 39 7.63 21.75 4.32
CA ALA A 39 7.61 23.18 4.58
C ALA A 39 6.24 23.79 4.23
N THR A 40 5.61 23.29 3.17
CA THR A 40 4.25 23.62 2.75
C THR A 40 3.49 22.35 2.49
N PRO A 41 2.30 22.16 3.08
CA PRO A 41 1.43 21.02 2.73
C PRO A 41 1.16 21.00 1.24
N GLN A 42 1.13 19.79 0.66
CA GLN A 42 0.82 19.60 -0.75
C GLN A 42 -0.43 18.74 -0.93
N SER A 43 -1.16 19.00 -2.00
CA SER A 43 -2.28 18.17 -2.41
C SER A 43 -1.77 17.03 -3.29
N MET A 44 -2.25 15.81 -3.01
CA MET A 44 -1.93 14.63 -3.78
C MET A 44 -3.22 13.99 -4.28
N GLU A 45 -3.29 13.73 -5.57
CA GLU A 45 -4.42 13.04 -6.18
C GLU A 45 -4.24 11.53 -6.04
N VAL A 46 -5.22 10.88 -5.45
CA VAL A 46 -5.24 9.43 -5.24
C VAL A 46 -6.44 8.85 -5.98
N PRO A 47 -6.23 8.19 -7.12
CA PRO A 47 -7.29 7.51 -7.82
C PRO A 47 -7.70 6.24 -7.08
N ASN A 48 -8.90 5.75 -7.32
CA ASN A 48 -9.35 4.43 -6.88
C ASN A 48 -9.69 3.53 -8.06
N VAL A 49 -9.95 2.26 -7.81
CA VAL A 49 -10.26 1.27 -8.84
C VAL A 49 -11.57 1.54 -9.59
N SER A 50 -12.46 2.38 -9.06
CA SER A 50 -13.72 2.79 -9.74
C SER A 50 -13.56 4.03 -10.60
N GLY A 51 -12.36 4.61 -10.66
CA GLY A 51 -12.07 5.81 -11.44
C GLY A 51 -12.37 7.14 -10.73
N GLU A 52 -12.76 7.08 -9.46
CA GLU A 52 -12.91 8.28 -8.63
C GLU A 52 -11.56 8.80 -8.19
N MET A 53 -11.43 10.11 -8.09
CA MET A 53 -10.23 10.79 -7.63
C MET A 53 -10.48 11.41 -6.26
N LYS A 54 -9.64 11.08 -5.30
CA LYS A 54 -9.63 11.70 -3.97
C LYS A 54 -8.41 12.60 -3.85
N VAL A 55 -8.58 13.81 -3.34
CA VAL A 55 -7.49 14.70 -3.00
C VAL A 55 -7.12 14.51 -1.54
N VAL A 56 -5.86 14.22 -1.28
CA VAL A 56 -5.29 14.05 0.06
C VAL A 56 -4.32 15.18 0.33
N GLU A 57 -4.44 15.82 1.49
CA GLU A 57 -3.44 16.78 1.95
C GLU A 57 -2.28 16.04 2.62
N VAL A 58 -1.10 16.24 2.09
CA VAL A 58 0.14 15.62 2.58
C VAL A 58 0.94 16.67 3.36
N THR A 59 1.16 16.41 4.63
CA THR A 59 1.93 17.28 5.53
C THR A 59 3.31 16.74 5.87
N HIS A 60 3.51 15.44 5.69
CA HIS A 60 4.75 14.73 6.00
C HIS A 60 5.09 13.73 4.89
N GLN A 61 6.36 13.36 4.84
CA GLN A 61 6.87 12.36 3.92
C GLN A 61 7.86 11.43 4.63
N ALA A 62 7.94 10.18 4.17
CA ALA A 62 8.97 9.24 4.58
C ALA A 62 10.10 9.26 3.55
N VAL A 63 11.33 9.55 3.99
CA VAL A 63 12.52 9.56 3.13
C VAL A 63 13.47 8.47 3.60
N VAL A 64 13.85 7.59 2.69
CA VAL A 64 14.67 6.42 3.01
C VAL A 64 15.60 6.06 1.87
N GLY A 65 16.75 5.49 2.20
CA GLY A 65 17.63 4.83 1.22
C GLY A 65 17.25 3.35 1.07
N ILE A 66 16.85 2.95 -0.12
CA ILE A 66 16.56 1.55 -0.46
C ILE A 66 17.25 1.22 -1.78
N ALA A 67 17.88 0.05 -1.89
CA ALA A 67 18.55 -0.39 -3.11
C ALA A 67 19.55 0.65 -3.65
N MET A 68 20.29 1.31 -2.76
CA MET A 68 21.24 2.39 -3.07
C MET A 68 20.61 3.65 -3.72
N GLN A 69 19.31 3.81 -3.57
CA GLN A 69 18.59 4.99 -4.06
C GLN A 69 17.86 5.67 -2.90
N ALA A 70 17.84 7.00 -2.91
CA ALA A 70 16.97 7.76 -2.02
C ALA A 70 15.57 7.76 -2.61
N VAL A 71 14.60 7.32 -1.83
CA VAL A 71 13.19 7.31 -2.21
C VAL A 71 12.35 8.05 -1.19
N THR A 72 11.27 8.63 -1.66
CA THR A 72 10.27 9.31 -0.83
C THR A 72 8.94 8.61 -1.01
N LEU A 73 8.28 8.30 0.11
CA LEU A 73 6.91 7.79 0.11
C LEU A 73 6.00 8.80 0.80
N LEU A 74 4.87 9.07 0.15
CA LEU A 74 3.85 9.97 0.66
C LEU A 74 2.72 9.15 1.28
N PRO A 75 2.29 9.46 2.51
CA PRO A 75 1.19 8.75 3.16
C PRO A 75 -0.14 9.09 2.51
N ILE A 76 -1.02 8.09 2.42
CA ILE A 76 -2.42 8.29 2.03
C ILE A 76 -3.23 8.80 3.22
N SER A 77 -2.91 8.31 4.42
CA SER A 77 -3.49 8.79 5.66
C SER A 77 -2.53 8.65 6.84
N VAL A 78 -2.72 9.52 7.80
CA VAL A 78 -2.00 9.52 9.08
C VAL A 78 -3.03 9.60 10.19
N SER A 79 -2.97 8.66 11.12
CA SER A 79 -3.80 8.64 12.32
C SER A 79 -2.93 8.67 13.57
N ASP A 80 -3.56 8.67 14.75
CA ASP A 80 -2.85 8.61 16.03
C ASP A 80 -2.14 7.27 16.27
N SER A 81 -2.54 6.22 15.53
CA SER A 81 -2.03 4.86 15.73
C SER A 81 -1.16 4.35 14.59
N GLU A 82 -1.40 4.81 13.36
CA GLU A 82 -0.70 4.28 12.20
C GLU A 82 -0.61 5.28 11.04
N VAL A 83 0.36 5.04 10.17
CA VAL A 83 0.53 5.74 8.90
C VAL A 83 0.29 4.73 7.78
N PHE A 84 -0.53 5.10 6.80
CA PHE A 84 -0.95 4.23 5.72
C PHE A 84 -0.38 4.70 4.38
N PHE A 85 0.28 3.78 3.68
CA PHE A 85 0.85 4.00 2.35
C PHE A 85 0.24 3.03 1.34
N VAL A 86 0.10 3.51 0.11
CA VAL A 86 -0.19 2.68 -1.07
C VAL A 86 0.95 2.88 -2.06
N PHE A 87 1.58 1.81 -2.47
CA PHE A 87 2.75 1.85 -3.36
C PHE A 87 2.69 0.76 -4.42
N ARG A 88 3.47 0.94 -5.46
CA ARG A 88 3.78 -0.12 -6.42
C ARG A 88 5.28 -0.15 -6.68
N ASP A 89 5.75 -1.28 -7.15
CA ASP A 89 7.16 -1.51 -7.46
C ASP A 89 7.32 -2.40 -8.70
N ARG A 90 8.53 -2.82 -8.99
CA ARG A 90 8.82 -3.64 -10.18
C ARG A 90 8.31 -5.09 -10.07
N THR A 91 7.86 -5.56 -8.90
CA THR A 91 7.19 -6.85 -8.74
C THR A 91 5.70 -6.77 -9.09
N SER A 92 5.11 -5.57 -9.11
CA SER A 92 3.68 -5.36 -9.37
C SER A 92 3.28 -5.87 -10.77
N GLY A 93 2.28 -6.76 -10.80
CA GLY A 93 1.83 -7.42 -12.03
C GLY A 93 2.64 -8.65 -12.43
N ARG A 94 3.67 -8.98 -11.68
CA ARG A 94 4.50 -10.19 -11.84
C ARG A 94 4.30 -11.12 -10.67
N GLU A 95 5.06 -10.94 -9.60
CA GLU A 95 4.96 -11.75 -8.38
C GLU A 95 3.97 -11.17 -7.36
N THR A 96 3.67 -9.87 -7.44
CA THR A 96 2.73 -9.20 -6.53
C THR A 96 1.54 -8.61 -7.28
N TYR A 97 0.51 -8.22 -6.55
CA TYR A 97 -0.73 -7.70 -7.14
C TYR A 97 -0.45 -6.49 -8.05
N GLY A 98 -1.03 -6.51 -9.24
CA GLY A 98 -0.69 -5.57 -10.31
C GLY A 98 -1.04 -4.10 -10.03
N ALA A 99 -2.09 -3.85 -9.25
CA ALA A 99 -2.47 -2.49 -8.85
C ALA A 99 -1.64 -1.94 -7.68
N GLY A 100 -0.67 -2.69 -7.17
CA GLY A 100 0.14 -2.28 -6.03
C GLY A 100 -0.30 -2.91 -4.71
N ARG A 101 0.36 -2.50 -3.63
CA ARG A 101 0.15 -3.04 -2.29
C ARG A 101 -0.02 -1.95 -1.25
N PHE A 102 -0.60 -2.34 -0.13
CA PHE A 102 -0.76 -1.53 1.05
C PHE A 102 0.38 -1.76 2.04
N LEU A 103 0.80 -0.70 2.70
CA LEU A 103 1.77 -0.76 3.78
C LEU A 103 1.28 0.10 4.94
N LYS A 104 1.15 -0.50 6.11
CA LYS A 104 0.89 0.18 7.37
C LYS A 104 2.18 0.28 8.17
N ALA A 105 2.43 1.43 8.73
CA ALA A 105 3.56 1.68 9.60
C ALA A 105 3.06 2.23 10.94
N PRO A 106 3.73 1.94 12.06
CA PRO A 106 3.44 2.61 13.32
C PRO A 106 3.74 4.11 13.19
N VAL A 107 3.13 4.92 14.05
CA VAL A 107 3.42 6.36 14.06
C VAL A 107 4.90 6.62 14.27
N ALA A 108 5.38 7.70 13.68
CA ALA A 108 6.77 8.11 13.80
C ALA A 108 7.14 8.48 15.24
N VAL A 109 8.36 8.13 15.63
CA VAL A 109 8.95 8.47 16.92
C VAL A 109 10.29 9.15 16.67
N ASP A 110 10.52 10.31 17.28
CA ASP A 110 11.76 11.09 17.15
C ASP A 110 12.17 11.36 15.69
N GLY A 111 11.19 11.69 14.86
CA GLY A 111 11.41 12.00 13.45
C GLY A 111 11.76 10.80 12.56
N LYS A 112 11.50 9.59 13.03
CA LYS A 112 11.75 8.35 12.30
C LYS A 112 10.51 7.46 12.25
N ILE A 113 10.32 6.79 11.12
CA ILE A 113 9.23 5.84 10.90
C ILE A 113 9.80 4.53 10.36
N THR A 114 9.35 3.42 10.91
CA THR A 114 9.76 2.10 10.45
C THR A 114 8.83 1.62 9.35
N LEU A 115 9.39 1.39 8.16
CA LEU A 115 8.70 0.79 7.02
C LEU A 115 9.13 -0.67 6.90
N ASP A 116 8.27 -1.57 7.31
CA ASP A 116 8.54 -3.01 7.19
C ASP A 116 7.79 -3.58 5.99
N PHE A 117 8.47 -3.64 4.85
CA PHE A 117 7.87 -4.16 3.62
C PHE A 117 7.56 -5.65 3.67
N ASN A 118 8.10 -6.39 4.64
CA ASN A 118 7.72 -7.79 4.87
C ASN A 118 6.24 -7.93 5.23
N PHE A 119 5.60 -6.86 5.70
CA PHE A 119 4.17 -6.79 6.00
C PHE A 119 3.34 -6.09 4.94
N ALA A 120 3.92 -5.77 3.77
CA ALA A 120 3.14 -5.28 2.65
C ALA A 120 2.11 -6.32 2.21
N TYR A 121 0.88 -5.89 1.91
CA TYR A 121 -0.22 -6.79 1.61
C TYR A 121 -1.06 -6.31 0.43
N SER A 122 -1.75 -7.25 -0.20
CA SER A 122 -2.66 -6.97 -1.30
C SER A 122 -3.93 -6.28 -0.79
N PRO A 123 -4.44 -5.27 -1.50
CA PRO A 123 -5.70 -4.63 -1.14
C PRO A 123 -6.89 -5.59 -1.33
N PRO A 124 -8.04 -5.32 -0.69
CA PRO A 124 -9.25 -6.15 -0.85
C PRO A 124 -9.68 -6.35 -2.30
N CYS A 125 -9.44 -5.40 -3.18
CA CYS A 125 -9.77 -5.51 -4.61
C CYS A 125 -8.96 -6.57 -5.36
N ALA A 126 -7.89 -7.11 -4.78
CA ALA A 126 -7.20 -8.28 -5.30
C ALA A 126 -8.04 -9.57 -5.18
N PHE A 127 -9.01 -9.60 -4.26
CA PHE A 127 -9.80 -10.78 -3.91
C PHE A 127 -11.28 -10.65 -4.27
N THR A 128 -11.76 -9.45 -4.55
CA THR A 128 -13.16 -9.17 -4.87
C THR A 128 -13.30 -7.98 -5.82
N PRO A 129 -14.22 -8.04 -6.81
CA PRO A 129 -14.51 -6.92 -7.69
C PRO A 129 -15.36 -5.82 -7.03
N PHE A 130 -15.81 -6.01 -5.79
CA PHE A 130 -16.73 -5.10 -5.10
C PHE A 130 -16.04 -4.11 -4.16
N ALA A 131 -14.73 -4.18 -4.04
CA ALA A 131 -13.96 -3.23 -3.24
C ALA A 131 -13.56 -2.00 -4.07
N THR A 132 -13.57 -0.84 -3.44
CA THR A 132 -13.09 0.43 -4.00
C THR A 132 -11.81 0.82 -3.28
N CYS A 133 -10.68 0.29 -3.73
CA CYS A 133 -9.39 0.51 -3.10
C CYS A 133 -8.67 1.70 -3.73
N PRO A 134 -7.93 2.50 -2.94
CA PRO A 134 -7.03 3.50 -3.49
C PRO A 134 -5.94 2.83 -4.31
N LEU A 135 -5.62 3.43 -5.44
CA LEU A 135 -4.48 3.05 -6.27
C LEU A 135 -3.24 3.84 -5.85
N PRO A 136 -2.04 3.29 -6.03
CA PRO A 136 -0.82 4.00 -5.69
C PRO A 136 -0.68 5.26 -6.56
N PRO A 137 -0.52 6.44 -5.94
CA PRO A 137 -0.23 7.65 -6.70
C PRO A 137 1.15 7.53 -7.36
N PRO A 138 1.40 8.24 -8.47
CA PRO A 138 2.69 8.19 -9.17
C PRO A 138 3.90 8.48 -8.28
N GLU A 139 3.72 9.31 -7.26
CA GLU A 139 4.74 9.65 -6.27
C GLU A 139 5.22 8.43 -5.47
N ASN A 140 4.39 7.39 -5.36
CA ASN A 140 4.68 6.15 -4.64
C ASN A 140 5.01 4.97 -5.58
N TRP A 141 5.36 5.24 -6.83
CA TRP A 141 5.84 4.22 -7.74
C TRP A 141 7.35 4.05 -7.58
N LEU A 142 7.75 2.97 -6.93
CA LEU A 142 9.16 2.67 -6.68
C LEU A 142 9.83 2.16 -7.97
N PRO A 143 11.03 2.67 -8.32
CA PRO A 143 11.71 2.31 -9.56
C PRO A 143 12.47 0.98 -9.51
N PHE A 144 12.34 0.23 -8.41
CA PHE A 144 13.00 -1.06 -8.18
C PHE A 144 12.00 -2.11 -7.67
N ALA A 145 12.42 -3.36 -7.62
CA ALA A 145 11.63 -4.44 -7.06
C ALA A 145 11.71 -4.45 -5.52
N VAL A 146 10.58 -4.73 -4.88
CA VAL A 146 10.48 -4.98 -3.43
C VAL A 146 9.99 -6.41 -3.23
N PRO A 147 10.89 -7.41 -3.27
CA PRO A 147 10.55 -8.83 -3.12
C PRO A 147 10.36 -9.17 -1.63
N ALA A 148 9.37 -8.58 -1.02
CA ALA A 148 9.01 -8.75 0.38
C ALA A 148 7.48 -8.64 0.54
N GLY A 149 6.94 -9.27 1.55
CA GLY A 149 5.52 -9.23 1.87
C GLY A 149 4.67 -10.20 1.05
N GLU A 150 3.41 -9.85 0.87
CA GLU A 150 2.41 -10.69 0.21
C GLU A 150 2.60 -10.73 -1.31
N LYS A 151 2.59 -11.94 -1.86
CA LYS A 151 2.56 -12.19 -3.29
C LYS A 151 1.13 -12.12 -3.83
N LYS A 152 0.97 -11.98 -5.15
CA LYS A 152 -0.35 -11.99 -5.76
C LYS A 152 -1.03 -13.35 -5.51
N TRP A 153 -2.32 -13.26 -5.23
CA TRP A 153 -3.17 -14.43 -5.20
C TRP A 153 -3.55 -14.81 -6.65
N GLU A 154 -3.40 -16.07 -6.97
CA GLU A 154 -3.89 -16.66 -8.20
C GLU A 154 -5.05 -17.58 -7.84
N GLU A 155 -6.20 -17.35 -8.46
CA GLU A 155 -7.31 -18.26 -8.34
C GLU A 155 -6.91 -19.56 -9.05
N ASP A 156 -6.87 -20.66 -8.32
CA ASP A 156 -6.69 -21.99 -8.91
C ASP A 156 -7.87 -22.25 -9.85
N VAL A 157 -7.60 -22.26 -11.12
CA VAL A 157 -8.58 -22.50 -12.18
C VAL A 157 -8.86 -24.00 -12.26
#